data_93590bcb06d82241ab4014e2542d97e6
#
_entry.id   93590bcb06d82241ab4014e2542d97e6
#
_cell.length_a   1.000
_cell.length_b   1.000
_cell.length_c   1.000
_cell.angle_alpha   90.00
_cell.angle_beta   90.00
_cell.angle_gamma   90.00
#
_symmetry.space_group_name_H-M   'P 1'
#
loop_
_entity.id
_entity.type
_entity.pdbx_description
1 polymer ?
#
loop_
_entity_poly.entity_id
_entity_poly.type
_entity_poly.pdbx_seq_one_letter_code
_entity_poly.pdbx_strand_id
1 'polypeptide(L)'
;MAEATGGEEVQGGLSESEKRDNVIRLAFGGNEQEFRRFCAILEEFVPPGTNGILRGSAVTGYRWRDNAPFDADGPGTSDLDVTMVGDGPVGYFIPSGFFVPGVHSRPLCEDDPDIAPDLVPLRKRLMDMVHRPVNLQASRNIVLRFRGDLLDQPYLTLFEKPEGLGLATPPAP
;
A
#
# COMPACT_ATOMS: atom_id res chain seq x y z
N MET A 1 -33.36 18.36 -31.59
CA MET A 1 -31.95 18.17 -31.29
C MET A 1 -31.90 17.66 -29.85
N ALA A 2 -31.65 16.39 -29.69
CA ALA A 2 -31.50 15.77 -28.37
C ALA A 2 -30.00 15.58 -28.14
N GLU A 3 -29.44 16.28 -27.16
CA GLU A 3 -28.07 16.08 -26.68
C GLU A 3 -28.01 14.75 -25.94
N ALA A 4 -27.22 13.82 -26.46
CA ALA A 4 -26.89 12.59 -25.80
C ALA A 4 -25.82 12.93 -24.72
N THR A 5 -26.27 13.02 -23.48
CA THR A 5 -25.37 12.93 -22.31
C THR A 5 -24.84 11.51 -22.27
N GLY A 6 -23.59 11.35 -22.68
CA GLY A 6 -22.82 10.13 -22.48
C GLY A 6 -22.66 9.87 -20.99
N GLY A 7 -23.46 8.95 -20.45
CA GLY A 7 -23.22 8.38 -19.16
C GLY A 7 -22.01 7.46 -19.28
N GLU A 8 -20.90 7.79 -18.62
CA GLU A 8 -19.87 6.84 -18.32
C GLU A 8 -20.50 5.75 -17.44
N GLU A 9 -20.73 4.59 -18.02
CA GLU A 9 -20.98 3.37 -17.25
C GLU A 9 -19.74 3.06 -16.44
N VAL A 10 -19.76 3.46 -15.16
CA VAL A 10 -18.80 3.00 -14.16
C VAL A 10 -19.02 1.51 -13.98
N GLN A 11 -18.22 0.68 -14.63
CA GLN A 11 -18.16 -0.74 -14.35
C GLN A 11 -17.74 -0.89 -12.88
N GLY A 12 -18.63 -1.39 -12.09
CA GLY A 12 -18.71 -1.98 -10.75
C GLY A 12 -17.50 -2.02 -9.82
N GLY A 13 -16.63 -1.01 -9.79
CA GLY A 13 -15.53 -0.91 -8.85
C GLY A 13 -15.70 0.26 -7.87
N LEU A 14 -15.12 0.17 -6.68
CA LEU A 14 -15.08 1.27 -5.72
C LEU A 14 -14.31 2.47 -6.31
N SER A 15 -14.86 3.67 -6.18
CA SER A 15 -14.14 4.92 -6.48
C SER A 15 -12.99 5.15 -5.50
N GLU A 16 -12.03 5.99 -5.88
CA GLU A 16 -10.91 6.36 -4.97
C GLU A 16 -11.41 6.97 -3.66
N SER A 17 -12.49 7.76 -3.70
CA SER A 17 -13.11 8.32 -2.50
C SER A 17 -13.68 7.22 -1.59
N GLU A 18 -14.43 6.26 -2.14
CA GLU A 18 -15.00 5.16 -1.37
C GLU A 18 -13.92 4.27 -0.74
N LYS A 19 -12.85 3.98 -1.47
CA LYS A 19 -11.69 3.25 -0.93
C LYS A 19 -11.06 3.99 0.25
N ARG A 20 -10.83 5.31 0.09
CA ARG A 20 -10.27 6.16 1.13
C ARG A 20 -11.17 6.22 2.36
N ASP A 21 -12.47 6.43 2.17
CA ASP A 21 -13.45 6.49 3.24
C ASP A 21 -13.54 5.17 4.00
N ASN A 22 -13.48 4.04 3.31
CA ASN A 22 -13.40 2.72 3.92
C ASN A 22 -12.17 2.61 4.82
N VAL A 23 -10.99 2.95 4.30
CA VAL A 23 -9.73 2.85 5.06
C VAL A 23 -9.79 3.72 6.31
N ILE A 24 -10.19 4.99 6.17
CA ILE A 24 -10.27 5.92 7.31
C ILE A 24 -11.27 5.40 8.35
N ARG A 25 -12.44 4.97 7.93
CA ARG A 25 -13.49 4.48 8.82
C ARG A 25 -13.10 3.15 9.51
N LEU A 26 -12.57 2.19 8.75
CA LEU A 26 -12.33 0.84 9.23
C LEU A 26 -11.02 0.71 10.01
N ALA A 27 -9.93 1.26 9.49
CA ALA A 27 -8.61 1.08 10.08
C ALA A 27 -8.20 2.20 11.04
N PHE A 28 -8.78 3.39 10.89
CA PHE A 28 -8.44 4.58 11.70
C PHE A 28 -9.61 5.13 12.52
N GLY A 29 -10.71 4.38 12.63
CA GLY A 29 -11.88 4.80 13.44
C GLY A 29 -12.49 6.13 13.03
N GLY A 30 -12.37 6.53 11.76
CA GLY A 30 -12.81 7.82 11.24
C GLY A 30 -11.82 8.97 11.45
N ASN A 31 -10.64 8.71 12.01
CA ASN A 31 -9.63 9.73 12.29
C ASN A 31 -8.75 9.99 11.05
N GLU A 32 -9.14 10.98 10.24
CA GLU A 32 -8.42 11.36 9.03
C GLU A 32 -7.01 11.91 9.33
N GLN A 33 -6.80 12.58 10.45
CA GLN A 33 -5.49 13.11 10.83
C GLN A 33 -4.50 11.97 11.11
N GLU A 34 -4.95 10.91 11.77
CA GLU A 34 -4.15 9.72 12.03
C GLU A 34 -3.81 8.97 10.74
N PHE A 35 -4.76 8.83 9.82
CA PHE A 35 -4.52 8.30 8.50
C PHE A 35 -3.46 9.10 7.73
N ARG A 36 -3.55 10.43 7.72
CA ARG A 36 -2.53 11.30 7.08
C ARG A 36 -1.16 11.14 7.73
N ARG A 37 -1.11 11.01 9.06
CA ARG A 37 0.14 10.77 9.79
C ARG A 37 0.75 9.41 9.42
N PHE A 38 -0.06 8.39 9.27
CA PHE A 38 0.37 7.06 8.82
C PHE A 38 1.02 7.14 7.43
N CYS A 39 0.37 7.79 6.48
CA CYS A 39 0.92 8.02 5.14
C CYS A 39 2.24 8.79 5.17
N ALA A 40 2.31 9.87 5.97
CA ALA A 40 3.51 10.70 6.08
C ALA A 40 4.71 9.94 6.66
N ILE A 41 4.50 9.08 7.66
CA ILE A 41 5.56 8.24 8.24
C ILE A 41 6.14 7.28 7.19
N LEU A 42 5.30 6.66 6.38
CA LEU A 42 5.73 5.79 5.29
C LEU A 42 6.50 6.57 4.22
N GLU A 43 5.94 7.70 3.76
CA GLU A 43 6.54 8.54 2.73
C GLU A 43 7.90 9.10 3.14
N GLU A 44 8.04 9.51 4.40
CA GLU A 44 9.32 10.00 4.94
C GLU A 44 10.41 8.92 4.90
N PHE A 45 10.04 7.68 5.22
CA PHE A 45 10.98 6.56 5.32
C PHE A 45 11.47 6.05 3.97
N VAL A 46 10.59 5.97 2.96
CA VAL A 46 10.94 5.36 1.67
C VAL A 46 11.81 6.27 0.80
N PRO A 47 12.64 5.69 -0.08
CA PRO A 47 13.44 6.48 -1.02
C PRO A 47 12.57 7.20 -2.06
N PRO A 48 13.11 8.26 -2.71
CA PRO A 48 12.47 8.88 -3.87
C PRO A 48 12.14 7.83 -4.97
N GLY A 49 11.11 8.09 -5.78
CA GLY A 49 10.64 7.16 -6.80
C GLY A 49 9.80 6.01 -6.25
N THR A 50 9.27 6.16 -5.03
CA THR A 50 8.43 5.16 -4.37
C THR A 50 6.98 5.62 -4.25
N ASN A 51 6.05 4.76 -4.64
CA ASN A 51 4.64 4.93 -4.36
C ASN A 51 4.22 3.97 -3.24
N GLY A 52 3.43 4.45 -2.29
CA GLY A 52 2.82 3.61 -1.26
C GLY A 52 1.38 3.27 -1.63
N ILE A 53 1.03 2.00 -1.58
CA ILE A 53 -0.34 1.54 -1.78
C ILE A 53 -0.81 0.67 -0.63
N LEU A 54 -2.10 0.70 -0.35
CA LEU A 54 -2.78 -0.18 0.60
C LEU A 54 -3.74 -1.09 -0.17
N ARG A 55 -3.78 -2.37 0.20
CA ARG A 55 -4.67 -3.37 -0.37
C ARG A 55 -5.45 -4.10 0.73
N GLY A 56 -6.33 -4.99 0.31
CA GLY A 56 -7.03 -5.90 1.21
C GLY A 56 -8.31 -5.34 1.79
N SER A 57 -8.75 -5.94 2.88
CA SER A 57 -10.08 -5.72 3.45
C SER A 57 -10.31 -4.31 4.01
N ALA A 58 -9.26 -3.58 4.36
CA ALA A 58 -9.39 -2.17 4.75
C ALA A 58 -9.88 -1.29 3.59
N VAL A 59 -9.50 -1.64 2.35
CA VAL A 59 -9.88 -0.90 1.13
C VAL A 59 -11.27 -1.30 0.65
N THR A 60 -11.55 -2.60 0.61
CA THR A 60 -12.80 -3.15 0.05
C THR A 60 -13.92 -3.31 1.07
N GLY A 61 -13.60 -3.33 2.36
CA GLY A 61 -14.51 -3.66 3.44
C GLY A 61 -14.61 -5.17 3.74
N TYR A 62 -14.06 -6.03 2.86
CA TYR A 62 -14.21 -7.49 2.94
C TYR A 62 -12.91 -8.21 2.59
N ARG A 63 -12.67 -9.36 3.24
CA ARG A 63 -11.54 -10.24 2.93
C ARG A 63 -11.78 -10.96 1.60
N TRP A 64 -10.76 -10.97 0.75
CA TRP A 64 -10.82 -11.63 -0.56
C TRP A 64 -11.08 -13.14 -0.47
N ARG A 65 -10.51 -13.80 0.52
CA ARG A 65 -10.53 -15.25 0.68
C ARG A 65 -11.93 -15.84 0.91
N ASP A 66 -12.73 -15.20 1.75
CA ASP A 66 -13.98 -15.74 2.29
C ASP A 66 -15.12 -14.71 2.33
N ASN A 67 -14.88 -13.53 1.80
CA ASN A 67 -15.82 -12.41 1.81
C ASN A 67 -16.31 -12.00 3.21
N ALA A 68 -15.54 -12.35 4.25
CA ALA A 68 -15.83 -11.91 5.60
C ALA A 68 -15.54 -10.41 5.76
N PRO A 69 -16.34 -9.66 6.54
CA PRO A 69 -16.10 -8.23 6.73
C PRO A 69 -14.76 -7.95 7.42
N PHE A 70 -14.27 -6.72 7.27
CA PHE A 70 -13.12 -6.24 8.03
C PHE A 70 -13.35 -6.43 9.53
N ASP A 71 -12.35 -6.91 10.24
CA ASP A 71 -12.40 -7.24 11.67
C ASP A 71 -13.48 -8.28 12.05
N ALA A 72 -13.84 -9.18 11.14
CA ALA A 72 -14.80 -10.27 11.41
C ALA A 72 -14.43 -11.15 12.60
N ASP A 73 -13.13 -11.31 12.85
CA ASP A 73 -12.60 -12.15 13.93
C ASP A 73 -12.39 -11.36 15.24
N GLY A 74 -12.81 -10.11 15.26
CA GLY A 74 -12.71 -9.21 16.41
C GLY A 74 -12.00 -7.89 16.08
N PRO A 75 -12.16 -6.87 16.93
CA PRO A 75 -11.53 -5.57 16.73
C PRO A 75 -10.01 -5.66 16.63
N GLY A 76 -9.43 -5.02 15.61
CA GLY A 76 -7.98 -4.97 15.39
C GLY A 76 -7.35 -6.25 14.86
N THR A 77 -8.14 -7.24 14.46
CA THR A 77 -7.63 -8.52 13.93
C THR A 77 -7.29 -8.49 12.45
N SER A 78 -7.92 -7.61 11.68
CA SER A 78 -7.57 -7.42 10.26
C SER A 78 -6.28 -6.62 10.13
N ASP A 79 -5.40 -7.08 9.26
CA ASP A 79 -4.13 -6.45 8.94
C ASP A 79 -4.26 -5.30 7.93
N LEU A 80 -3.21 -4.50 7.83
CA LEU A 80 -3.03 -3.51 6.78
C LEU A 80 -1.90 -3.96 5.86
N ASP A 81 -2.23 -4.30 4.62
CA ASP A 81 -1.28 -4.74 3.61
C ASP A 81 -0.75 -3.56 2.80
N VAL A 82 0.39 -3.04 3.21
CA VAL A 82 1.09 -1.93 2.54
C VAL A 82 2.12 -2.48 1.57
N THR A 83 2.07 -2.02 0.32
CA THR A 83 3.10 -2.30 -0.68
C THR A 83 3.80 -1.01 -1.09
N MET A 84 5.11 -1.00 -0.95
CA MET A 84 6.00 0.04 -1.46
C MET A 84 6.39 -0.31 -2.89
N VAL A 85 5.98 0.52 -3.86
CA VAL A 85 6.14 0.26 -5.29
C VAL A 85 7.25 1.14 -5.86
N GLY A 86 8.28 0.52 -6.37
CA GLY A 86 9.44 1.19 -6.95
C GLY A 86 10.70 0.32 -6.93
N ASP A 87 11.78 0.80 -7.52
CA ASP A 87 13.04 0.07 -7.57
C ASP A 87 13.82 0.12 -6.23
N GLY A 88 13.72 1.24 -5.51
CA GLY A 88 14.40 1.42 -4.23
C GLY A 88 13.93 0.47 -3.12
N PRO A 89 12.62 0.34 -2.86
CA PRO A 89 12.10 -0.46 -1.75
C PRO A 89 12.45 -1.94 -1.79
N VAL A 90 12.65 -2.53 -2.97
CA VAL A 90 13.06 -3.94 -3.07
C VAL A 90 14.42 -4.20 -2.42
N GLY A 91 15.27 -3.17 -2.31
CA GLY A 91 16.57 -3.23 -1.67
C GLY A 91 16.54 -3.44 -0.15
N TYR A 92 15.40 -3.23 0.51
CA TYR A 92 15.27 -3.50 1.96
C TYR A 92 15.15 -4.99 2.28
N PHE A 93 14.83 -5.83 1.30
CA PHE A 93 14.56 -7.24 1.50
C PHE A 93 15.79 -8.09 1.22
N ILE A 94 16.07 -9.04 2.12
CA ILE A 94 17.12 -10.04 1.90
C ILE A 94 16.73 -10.98 0.75
N PRO A 95 17.71 -11.66 0.09
CA PRO A 95 17.42 -12.50 -1.08
C PRO A 95 16.35 -13.58 -0.87
N SER A 96 16.29 -14.19 0.32
CA SER A 96 15.28 -15.18 0.67
C SER A 96 13.88 -14.60 0.92
N GLY A 97 13.75 -13.27 1.02
CA GLY A 97 12.50 -12.56 1.28
C GLY A 97 11.65 -12.28 0.03
N PHE A 98 11.86 -12.98 -1.07
CA PHE A 98 11.14 -12.72 -2.32
C PHE A 98 10.31 -13.92 -2.78
N PHE A 99 9.11 -13.62 -3.31
CA PHE A 99 8.37 -14.55 -4.18
C PHE A 99 8.99 -14.59 -5.58
N VAL A 100 9.30 -13.40 -6.13
CA VAL A 100 10.01 -13.24 -7.40
C VAL A 100 11.27 -12.40 -7.12
N PRO A 101 12.45 -13.00 -7.17
CA PRO A 101 13.70 -12.37 -6.78
C PRO A 101 13.91 -10.98 -7.41
N GLY A 102 14.12 -9.96 -6.57
CA GLY A 102 14.35 -8.58 -7.00
C GLY A 102 13.15 -7.86 -7.63
N VAL A 103 11.97 -8.51 -7.67
CA VAL A 103 10.77 -7.96 -8.31
C VAL A 103 9.60 -7.82 -7.33
N HIS A 104 9.34 -8.86 -6.54
CA HIS A 104 8.20 -8.90 -5.64
C HIS A 104 8.55 -9.65 -4.36
N SER A 105 8.60 -8.94 -3.24
CA SER A 105 8.94 -9.53 -1.96
C SER A 105 7.77 -10.31 -1.36
N ARG A 106 8.09 -11.19 -0.40
CA ARG A 106 7.10 -11.65 0.58
C ARG A 106 6.77 -10.50 1.53
N PRO A 107 5.63 -10.51 2.19
CA PRO A 107 5.31 -9.50 3.19
C PRO A 107 6.20 -9.67 4.43
N LEU A 108 6.80 -8.58 4.91
CA LEU A 108 7.35 -8.49 6.26
C LEU A 108 6.16 -8.49 7.22
N CYS A 109 5.96 -9.60 7.93
CA CYS A 109 4.82 -9.84 8.81
C CYS A 109 5.27 -10.64 10.05
N GLU A 110 4.33 -11.14 10.83
CA GLU A 110 4.63 -11.94 12.01
C GLU A 110 5.26 -13.30 11.65
N ASP A 111 4.82 -13.90 10.53
CA ASP A 111 5.34 -15.19 10.05
C ASP A 111 6.73 -15.07 9.42
N ASP A 112 7.08 -13.90 8.88
CA ASP A 112 8.36 -13.62 8.23
C ASP A 112 9.01 -12.34 8.80
N PRO A 113 9.40 -12.32 10.08
CA PRO A 113 9.83 -11.09 10.76
C PRO A 113 11.22 -10.58 10.35
N ASP A 114 12.05 -11.44 9.75
CA ASP A 114 13.49 -11.17 9.54
C ASP A 114 13.84 -10.90 8.07
N ILE A 115 12.89 -10.89 7.16
CA ILE A 115 13.16 -10.75 5.71
C ILE A 115 13.50 -9.33 5.26
N ALA A 116 13.27 -8.32 6.10
CA ALA A 116 13.64 -6.94 5.84
C ALA A 116 13.99 -6.22 7.15
N PRO A 117 15.18 -6.47 7.72
CA PRO A 117 15.58 -5.97 9.04
C PRO A 117 15.43 -4.46 9.20
N ASP A 118 15.76 -3.69 8.17
CA ASP A 118 15.70 -2.22 8.19
C ASP A 118 14.27 -1.69 8.27
N LEU A 119 13.27 -2.48 7.88
CA LEU A 119 11.86 -2.13 7.95
C LEU A 119 11.19 -2.49 9.29
N VAL A 120 11.81 -3.30 10.12
CA VAL A 120 11.23 -3.76 11.40
C VAL A 120 10.86 -2.60 12.32
N PRO A 121 11.73 -1.58 12.53
CA PRO A 121 11.36 -0.43 13.36
C PRO A 121 10.19 0.39 12.79
N LEU A 122 10.15 0.56 11.47
CA LEU A 122 9.04 1.23 10.79
C LEU A 122 7.74 0.45 11.00
N ARG A 123 7.75 -0.84 10.72
CA ARG A 123 6.59 -1.72 10.91
C ARG A 123 6.05 -1.62 12.34
N LYS A 124 6.94 -1.73 13.33
CA LYS A 124 6.55 -1.60 14.74
C LYS A 124 5.89 -0.25 15.03
N ARG A 125 6.49 0.85 14.58
CA ARG A 125 5.93 2.20 14.77
C ARG A 125 4.52 2.34 14.19
N LEU A 126 4.29 1.76 12.99
CA LEU A 126 2.99 1.78 12.34
C LEU A 126 1.97 0.94 13.12
N MET A 127 2.36 -0.26 13.57
CA MET A 127 1.50 -1.13 14.37
C MET A 127 1.11 -0.50 15.71
N ASP A 128 2.06 0.14 16.40
CA ASP A 128 1.81 0.85 17.66
C ASP A 128 0.81 2.01 17.45
N MET A 129 0.78 2.63 16.27
CA MET A 129 -0.14 3.71 15.93
C MET A 129 -1.56 3.22 15.62
N VAL A 130 -1.69 2.15 14.84
CA VAL A 130 -3.01 1.67 14.37
C VAL A 130 -3.59 0.54 15.22
N HIS A 131 -2.85 0.03 16.21
CA HIS A 131 -3.23 -1.07 17.10
C HIS A 131 -3.73 -2.31 16.37
N ARG A 132 -3.06 -2.66 15.25
CA ARG A 132 -3.34 -3.84 14.44
C ARG A 132 -2.10 -4.27 13.64
N PRO A 133 -2.08 -5.51 13.12
CA PRO A 133 -0.98 -5.95 12.28
C PRO A 133 -0.83 -5.06 11.03
N VAL A 134 0.43 -4.73 10.70
CA VAL A 134 0.80 -4.06 9.46
C VAL A 134 1.80 -4.95 8.75
N ASN A 135 1.51 -5.30 7.51
CA ASN A 135 2.39 -6.06 6.64
C ASN A 135 3.03 -5.11 5.63
N LEU A 136 4.35 -5.17 5.49
CA LEU A 136 5.10 -4.34 4.55
C LEU A 136 5.68 -5.20 3.44
N GLN A 137 5.42 -4.84 2.20
CA GLN A 137 5.87 -5.54 1.01
C GLN A 137 6.50 -4.55 0.03
N ALA A 138 7.44 -5.01 -0.78
CA ALA A 138 8.01 -4.23 -1.88
C ALA A 138 7.75 -4.90 -3.22
N SER A 139 7.45 -4.09 -4.22
CA SER A 139 7.18 -4.56 -5.58
C SER A 139 7.68 -3.56 -6.60
N ARG A 140 8.12 -4.04 -7.77
CA ARG A 140 8.32 -3.18 -8.93
C ARG A 140 6.99 -2.83 -9.61
N ASN A 141 6.94 -1.71 -10.31
CA ASN A 141 5.73 -1.19 -10.96
C ASN A 141 5.00 -2.20 -11.86
N ILE A 142 5.73 -3.08 -12.52
CA ILE A 142 5.14 -4.10 -13.41
C ILE A 142 4.18 -5.04 -12.67
N VAL A 143 4.47 -5.34 -11.41
CA VAL A 143 3.62 -6.23 -10.60
C VAL A 143 2.30 -5.55 -10.25
N LEU A 144 2.34 -4.24 -9.97
CA LEU A 144 1.14 -3.46 -9.67
C LEU A 144 0.19 -3.43 -10.87
N ARG A 145 0.72 -3.15 -12.07
CA ARG A 145 -0.05 -3.19 -13.32
C ARG A 145 -0.68 -4.56 -13.55
N PHE A 146 0.12 -5.62 -13.41
CA PHE A 146 -0.37 -6.98 -13.61
C PHE A 146 -1.54 -7.32 -12.68
N ARG A 147 -1.44 -6.96 -11.40
CA ARG A 147 -2.50 -7.23 -10.42
C ARG A 147 -3.75 -6.38 -10.62
N GLY A 148 -3.59 -5.10 -10.94
CA GLY A 148 -4.70 -4.21 -11.23
C GLY A 148 -5.42 -4.59 -12.52
N ASP A 149 -4.66 -4.73 -13.60
CA ASP A 149 -5.25 -4.91 -14.94
C ASP A 149 -5.77 -6.34 -15.18
N LEU A 150 -5.12 -7.37 -14.62
CA LEU A 150 -5.49 -8.78 -14.87
C LEU A 150 -6.27 -9.44 -13.74
N LEU A 151 -6.06 -9.03 -12.49
CA LEU A 151 -6.68 -9.67 -11.33
C LEU A 151 -7.75 -8.79 -10.67
N ASP A 152 -7.98 -7.60 -11.20
CA ASP A 152 -8.97 -6.63 -10.69
C ASP A 152 -8.93 -6.49 -9.15
N GLN A 153 -7.71 -6.37 -8.61
CA GLN A 153 -7.50 -6.22 -7.17
C GLN A 153 -7.48 -4.74 -6.78
N PRO A 154 -8.53 -4.22 -6.11
CA PRO A 154 -8.58 -2.83 -5.70
C PRO A 154 -7.43 -2.48 -4.74
N TYR A 155 -6.88 -1.29 -4.92
CA TYR A 155 -5.92 -0.70 -4.00
C TYR A 155 -6.20 0.78 -3.83
N LEU A 156 -5.71 1.35 -2.71
CA LEU A 156 -5.70 2.78 -2.46
C LEU A 156 -4.27 3.28 -2.50
N THR A 157 -3.99 4.32 -3.28
CA THR A 157 -2.71 5.03 -3.24
C THR A 157 -2.65 5.87 -1.97
N LEU A 158 -1.64 5.62 -1.14
CA LEU A 158 -1.40 6.35 0.11
C LEU A 158 -0.58 7.63 -0.14
N PHE A 159 0.44 7.52 -0.99
CA PHE A 159 1.31 8.60 -1.40
C PHE A 159 2.07 8.25 -2.69
N GLU A 160 2.54 9.28 -3.37
CA GLU A 160 3.46 9.19 -4.50
C GLU A 160 4.66 10.08 -4.21
N LYS A 161 5.83 9.47 -3.99
CA LYS A 161 7.09 10.19 -3.75
C LYS A 161 7.88 10.26 -5.05
N PRO A 162 7.94 11.43 -5.71
CA PRO A 162 8.61 11.55 -7.00
C PRO A 162 10.11 11.24 -6.89
N GLU A 163 10.71 10.86 -8.00
CA GLU A 163 12.17 10.79 -8.09
C GLU A 163 12.75 12.17 -7.78
N GLY A 164 13.74 12.23 -6.91
CA GLY A 164 14.44 13.47 -6.64
C GLY A 164 15.01 14.02 -7.95
N LEU A 165 14.81 15.30 -8.23
CA LEU A 165 15.52 15.98 -9.30
C LEU A 165 17.02 15.77 -9.03
N GLY A 166 17.62 14.87 -9.80
CA GLY A 166 19.09 14.73 -9.81
C GLY A 166 19.65 16.11 -10.14
N LEU A 167 20.26 16.76 -9.17
CA LEU A 167 21.09 17.91 -9.41
C LEU A 167 22.17 17.42 -10.38
N ALA A 168 22.00 17.73 -11.66
CA ALA A 168 23.05 17.55 -12.64
C ALA A 168 24.29 18.24 -12.07
N THR A 169 25.28 17.46 -11.70
CA THR A 169 26.59 17.99 -11.32
C THR A 169 27.08 18.77 -12.53
N PRO A 170 27.34 20.08 -12.42
CA PRO A 170 27.88 20.81 -13.55
C PRO A 170 29.23 20.17 -13.94
N PRO A 171 29.55 20.05 -15.23
CA PRO A 171 30.84 19.54 -15.67
C PRO A 171 31.94 20.37 -15.01
N ALA A 172 32.90 19.68 -14.41
CA ALA A 172 34.09 20.32 -13.86
C ALA A 172 34.82 21.11 -14.92
N PRO A 173 35.42 22.27 -14.59
CA PRO A 173 36.10 23.14 -15.49
C PRO A 173 37.35 22.52 -16.12
#